data_5f06dec3d07e700cdf936a0817f3819a
#
_entry.id   5f06dec3d07e700cdf936a0817f3819a
#
_cell.length_a   1.000
_cell.length_b   1.000
_cell.length_c   1.000
_cell.angle_alpha   90.00
_cell.angle_beta   90.00
_cell.angle_gamma   90.00
#
_symmetry.space_group_name_H-M   'P 1'
#
loop_
_entity.id
_entity.type
_entity.pdbx_description
1 polymer ?
#
loop_
_entity_poly.entity_id
_entity_poly.type
_entity_poly.pdbx_seq_one_letter_code
_entity_poly.pdbx_strand_id
1 'polypeptide(L)'
;SGGGRCNVTHNCYEPRELVENYPRGIKNLMGAFHRFQPADTITWFEGQGVELKIEADGRMFPTTDKSETIINALTSAARENGVAWHTRCGVEKVRKSNDLFELKTADGVTHFTKSLLVATGGIRSEHARIPAEDLGHKLSDPVPSLFTFKIEDYRLHGLPGVSVPNASLRTGKIETQGPLLITHWGLSGPATLKASAWGARELSKSDYHFTLEINWTGSENPDSLERKFDEQRREYGKRKVAKRSIIDGITHRLWQRLTETAKITESTTWANLTRDQSTYLAHELAAAKFKVTGK
;
A
#
# COMPACT_ATOMS: atom_id res chain seq x y z
N SER A 1 -3.67 11.93 10.95
CA SER A 1 -2.41 12.35 11.54
C SER A 1 -1.30 11.38 11.13
N GLY A 2 -0.69 11.60 10.02
CA GLY A 2 0.48 10.80 9.62
C GLY A 2 1.75 11.58 9.86
N GLY A 3 2.67 11.11 10.70
CA GLY A 3 4.10 11.43 10.74
C GLY A 3 4.56 12.85 10.40
N GLY A 4 3.84 13.89 10.81
CA GLY A 4 4.17 15.30 10.55
C GLY A 4 3.64 15.86 9.22
N ARG A 5 3.25 15.04 8.27
CA ARG A 5 2.57 15.42 7.02
C ARG A 5 1.15 14.83 6.98
N CYS A 6 0.24 15.45 6.26
CA CYS A 6 -1.11 14.95 6.07
C CYS A 6 -1.39 14.78 4.58
N ASN A 7 -1.53 13.54 4.12
CA ASN A 7 -2.13 13.28 2.81
C ASN A 7 -3.63 13.59 2.90
N VAL A 8 -4.05 14.66 2.24
CA VAL A 8 -5.43 15.18 2.31
C VAL A 8 -6.35 14.40 1.39
N THR A 9 -5.93 14.26 0.14
CA THR A 9 -6.68 13.57 -0.92
C THR A 9 -5.73 13.15 -2.06
N HIS A 10 -6.30 12.80 -3.19
CA HIS A 10 -5.58 12.38 -4.40
C HIS A 10 -6.12 13.12 -5.62
N ASN A 11 -5.32 13.34 -6.66
CA ASN A 11 -5.72 14.01 -7.90
C ASN A 11 -6.53 13.11 -8.87
N CYS A 12 -7.24 12.14 -8.35
CA CYS A 12 -8.15 11.28 -9.12
C CYS A 12 -9.56 11.86 -9.02
N TYR A 13 -10.03 12.53 -10.09
CA TYR A 13 -11.27 13.30 -10.07
C TYR A 13 -12.47 12.55 -10.66
N GLU A 14 -12.23 11.46 -11.38
CA GLU A 14 -13.29 10.64 -11.93
C GLU A 14 -13.73 9.58 -10.90
N PRO A 15 -15.00 9.58 -10.45
CA PRO A 15 -15.50 8.62 -9.48
C PRO A 15 -15.31 7.16 -9.88
N ARG A 16 -15.38 6.85 -11.17
CA ARG A 16 -15.15 5.48 -11.69
C ARG A 16 -13.72 5.03 -11.48
N GLU A 17 -12.74 5.88 -11.77
CA GLU A 17 -11.33 5.61 -11.56
C GLU A 17 -10.98 5.60 -10.07
N LEU A 18 -11.59 6.53 -9.31
CA LEU A 18 -11.36 6.64 -7.87
C LEU A 18 -11.75 5.35 -7.12
N VAL A 19 -12.90 4.75 -7.44
CA VAL A 19 -13.37 3.53 -6.75
C VAL A 19 -12.50 2.32 -7.03
N GLU A 20 -11.75 2.28 -8.14
CA GLU A 20 -10.82 1.20 -8.46
C GLU A 20 -9.65 1.11 -7.47
N ASN A 21 -9.37 2.20 -6.76
CA ASN A 21 -8.37 2.23 -5.69
C ASN A 21 -8.87 1.65 -4.36
N TYR A 22 -10.12 1.21 -4.30
CA TYR A 22 -10.72 0.56 -3.13
C TYR A 22 -10.89 -0.93 -3.36
N PRO A 23 -10.19 -1.79 -2.61
CA PRO A 23 -10.27 -3.25 -2.80
C PRO A 23 -11.68 -3.82 -2.58
N ARG A 24 -12.53 -3.07 -1.88
CA ARG A 24 -13.92 -3.45 -1.53
C ARG A 24 -14.81 -2.23 -1.44
N GLY A 25 -16.12 -2.42 -1.64
CA GLY A 25 -17.12 -1.36 -1.48
C GLY A 25 -17.32 -0.48 -2.73
N ILE A 26 -16.79 -0.83 -3.89
CA ILE A 26 -16.88 -0.07 -5.15
C ILE A 26 -18.31 0.41 -5.41
N LYS A 27 -19.29 -0.51 -5.35
CA LYS A 27 -20.71 -0.19 -5.61
C LYS A 27 -21.28 0.81 -4.60
N ASN A 28 -20.85 0.72 -3.33
CA ASN A 28 -21.35 1.58 -2.25
C ASN A 28 -20.70 2.97 -2.30
N LEU A 29 -19.44 3.04 -2.72
CA LEU A 29 -18.67 4.28 -2.76
C LEU A 29 -18.99 5.13 -3.99
N MET A 30 -19.41 4.52 -5.09
CA MET A 30 -19.71 5.22 -6.35
C MET A 30 -20.69 6.39 -6.14
N GLY A 31 -21.82 6.13 -5.46
CA GLY A 31 -22.82 7.17 -5.19
C GLY A 31 -22.31 8.27 -4.25
N ALA A 32 -21.43 7.93 -3.30
CA ALA A 32 -20.83 8.90 -2.41
C ALA A 32 -19.86 9.82 -3.15
N PHE A 33 -19.01 9.27 -4.02
CA PHE A 33 -18.04 10.06 -4.78
C PHE A 33 -18.67 10.92 -5.89
N HIS A 34 -19.86 10.59 -6.37
CA HIS A 34 -20.63 11.51 -7.22
C HIS A 34 -21.18 12.72 -6.45
N ARG A 35 -21.25 12.67 -5.11
CA ARG A 35 -21.72 13.77 -4.26
C ARG A 35 -20.59 14.58 -3.65
N PHE A 36 -19.50 13.92 -3.30
CA PHE A 36 -18.32 14.53 -2.69
C PHE A 36 -17.08 13.72 -3.06
N GLN A 37 -16.18 14.32 -3.81
CA GLN A 37 -15.00 13.70 -4.39
C GLN A 37 -13.71 14.51 -4.07
N PRO A 38 -12.54 14.09 -4.52
CA PRO A 38 -11.30 14.82 -4.29
C PRO A 38 -11.31 16.29 -4.69
N ALA A 39 -11.97 16.66 -5.80
CA ALA A 39 -12.09 18.06 -6.20
C ALA A 39 -12.86 18.90 -5.17
N ASP A 40 -13.94 18.35 -4.60
CA ASP A 40 -14.71 19.05 -3.55
C ASP A 40 -13.88 19.20 -2.27
N THR A 41 -13.07 18.18 -1.94
CA THR A 41 -12.12 18.25 -0.81
C THR A 41 -11.10 19.37 -1.01
N ILE A 42 -10.53 19.49 -2.21
CA ILE A 42 -9.58 20.55 -2.55
C ILE A 42 -10.25 21.92 -2.39
N THR A 43 -11.40 22.12 -3.05
CA THR A 43 -12.16 23.36 -2.99
C THR A 43 -12.49 23.77 -1.55
N TRP A 44 -12.85 22.78 -0.72
CA TRP A 44 -13.15 23.05 0.68
C TRP A 44 -11.91 23.56 1.45
N PHE A 45 -10.74 22.90 1.30
CA PHE A 45 -9.52 23.30 1.99
C PHE A 45 -8.99 24.63 1.47
N GLU A 46 -9.04 24.88 0.17
CA GLU A 46 -8.70 26.17 -0.43
C GLU A 46 -9.60 27.30 0.11
N GLY A 47 -10.90 27.03 0.25
CA GLY A 47 -11.86 27.94 0.89
C GLY A 47 -11.55 28.23 2.37
N GLN A 48 -10.80 27.33 3.05
CA GLN A 48 -10.26 27.57 4.41
C GLN A 48 -8.86 28.20 4.41
N GLY A 49 -8.37 28.65 3.25
CA GLY A 49 -7.04 29.26 3.11
C GLY A 49 -5.88 28.27 3.14
N VAL A 50 -6.14 26.98 2.90
CA VAL A 50 -5.11 25.93 2.82
C VAL A 50 -4.78 25.61 1.38
N GLU A 51 -3.63 26.01 0.92
CA GLU A 51 -3.11 25.66 -0.40
C GLU A 51 -2.57 24.23 -0.40
N LEU A 52 -2.95 23.44 -1.42
CA LEU A 52 -2.54 22.06 -1.60
C LEU A 52 -1.60 21.91 -2.79
N LYS A 53 -0.63 20.99 -2.70
CA LYS A 53 0.27 20.57 -3.78
C LYS A 53 0.06 19.10 -4.13
N ILE A 54 0.24 18.76 -5.40
CA ILE A 54 0.19 17.40 -5.92
C ILE A 54 1.61 16.84 -5.98
N GLU A 55 1.84 15.65 -5.44
CA GLU A 55 3.08 14.90 -5.60
C GLU A 55 3.06 14.03 -6.86
N ALA A 56 4.22 13.52 -7.28
CA ALA A 56 4.38 12.77 -8.52
C ALA A 56 3.49 11.50 -8.61
N ASP A 57 3.08 10.96 -7.48
CA ASP A 57 2.19 9.81 -7.38
C ASP A 57 0.71 10.18 -7.22
N GLY A 58 0.37 11.45 -7.37
CA GLY A 58 -1.00 11.97 -7.30
C GLY A 58 -1.52 12.26 -5.90
N ARG A 59 -0.78 11.94 -4.84
CA ARG A 59 -1.15 12.31 -3.47
C ARG A 59 -1.08 13.82 -3.28
N MET A 60 -1.99 14.37 -2.48
CA MET A 60 -2.07 15.80 -2.22
C MET A 60 -1.77 16.12 -0.76
N PHE A 61 -0.90 17.09 -0.56
CA PHE A 61 -0.45 17.56 0.74
C PHE A 61 -0.59 19.08 0.85
N PRO A 62 -0.69 19.64 2.07
CA PRO A 62 -0.59 21.10 2.22
C PRO A 62 0.81 21.56 1.77
N THR A 63 0.89 22.71 1.12
CA THR A 63 2.17 23.30 0.67
C THR A 63 3.16 23.52 1.81
N THR A 64 2.66 23.68 3.03
CA THR A 64 3.45 23.78 4.27
C THR A 64 4.14 22.48 4.69
N ASP A 65 3.75 21.33 4.15
CA ASP A 65 4.18 19.98 4.57
C ASP A 65 3.95 19.66 6.07
N LYS A 66 3.03 20.39 6.73
CA LYS A 66 2.69 20.22 8.14
C LYS A 66 1.25 19.73 8.31
N SER A 67 1.04 18.63 9.02
CA SER A 67 -0.30 18.15 9.38
C SER A 67 -1.09 19.15 10.21
N GLU A 68 -0.39 20.01 10.94
CA GLU A 68 -0.96 21.07 11.79
C GLU A 68 -1.79 22.07 10.96
N THR A 69 -1.39 22.37 9.73
CA THR A 69 -2.16 23.22 8.81
C THR A 69 -3.57 22.65 8.58
N ILE A 70 -3.67 21.35 8.35
CA ILE A 70 -4.95 20.66 8.13
C ILE A 70 -5.77 20.60 9.42
N ILE A 71 -5.13 20.30 10.56
CA ILE A 71 -5.79 20.29 11.88
C ILE A 71 -6.37 21.67 12.20
N ASN A 72 -5.60 22.72 11.99
CA ASN A 72 -6.04 24.08 12.27
C ASN A 72 -7.22 24.51 11.39
N ALA A 73 -7.20 24.19 10.09
CA ALA A 73 -8.31 24.48 9.19
C ALA A 73 -9.60 23.80 9.64
N LEU A 74 -9.54 22.48 9.94
CA LEU A 74 -10.69 21.73 10.41
C LEU A 74 -11.22 22.23 11.76
N THR A 75 -10.34 22.53 12.71
CA THR A 75 -10.75 23.00 14.05
C THR A 75 -11.28 24.43 14.02
N SER A 76 -10.75 25.30 13.18
CA SER A 76 -11.26 26.65 12.99
C SER A 76 -12.66 26.63 12.38
N ALA A 77 -12.83 25.89 11.27
CA ALA A 77 -14.12 25.73 10.61
C ALA A 77 -15.18 25.13 11.57
N ALA A 78 -14.80 24.17 12.40
CA ALA A 78 -15.71 23.60 13.39
C ALA A 78 -16.13 24.65 14.44
N ARG A 79 -15.21 25.47 14.94
CA ARG A 79 -15.51 26.55 15.90
C ARG A 79 -16.41 27.61 15.28
N GLU A 80 -16.12 28.05 14.07
CA GLU A 80 -16.93 29.03 13.35
C GLU A 80 -18.37 28.56 13.10
N ASN A 81 -18.54 27.26 12.93
CA ASN A 81 -19.87 26.64 12.81
C ASN A 81 -20.50 26.21 14.16
N GLY A 82 -19.97 26.65 15.30
CA GLY A 82 -20.54 26.42 16.60
C GLY A 82 -20.47 24.97 17.12
N VAL A 83 -19.53 24.16 16.58
CA VAL A 83 -19.36 22.77 17.03
C VAL A 83 -18.77 22.74 18.45
N ALA A 84 -19.50 22.12 19.38
CA ALA A 84 -19.00 21.85 20.73
C ALA A 84 -18.09 20.64 20.74
N TRP A 85 -16.89 20.80 21.31
CA TRP A 85 -15.89 19.73 21.42
C TRP A 85 -15.84 19.18 22.84
N HIS A 86 -16.05 17.88 22.96
CA HIS A 86 -15.91 17.14 24.22
C HIS A 86 -14.72 16.18 24.08
N THR A 87 -13.56 16.58 24.61
CA THR A 87 -12.35 15.76 24.64
C THR A 87 -12.30 14.90 25.89
N ARG A 88 -11.62 13.75 25.82
CA ARG A 88 -11.55 12.77 26.93
C ARG A 88 -12.93 12.26 27.39
N CYS A 89 -13.87 12.25 26.48
CA CYS A 89 -15.26 11.91 26.68
C CYS A 89 -15.61 10.72 25.74
N GLY A 90 -15.06 9.54 26.04
CA GLY A 90 -15.31 8.33 25.28
C GLY A 90 -16.76 7.88 25.42
N VAL A 91 -17.39 7.44 24.33
CA VAL A 91 -18.73 6.86 24.37
C VAL A 91 -18.64 5.41 24.84
N GLU A 92 -19.31 5.08 25.93
CA GLU A 92 -19.40 3.76 26.57
C GLU A 92 -20.63 2.97 26.18
N LYS A 93 -21.72 3.68 25.84
CA LYS A 93 -22.98 3.04 25.46
C LYS A 93 -23.79 3.93 24.53
N VAL A 94 -24.45 3.30 23.58
CA VAL A 94 -25.41 3.96 22.71
C VAL A 94 -26.72 3.20 22.71
N ARG A 95 -27.85 3.93 22.82
CA ARG A 95 -29.19 3.37 22.67
C ARG A 95 -30.01 4.24 21.74
N LYS A 96 -30.92 3.63 21.02
CA LYS A 96 -31.99 4.35 20.31
C LYS A 96 -33.29 4.16 21.07
N SER A 97 -33.87 5.26 21.55
CA SER A 97 -35.15 5.27 22.21
C SER A 97 -36.04 6.28 21.52
N ASN A 98 -37.17 5.80 20.97
CA ASN A 98 -38.05 6.60 20.13
C ASN A 98 -37.26 7.24 18.96
N ASP A 99 -37.31 8.57 18.81
CA ASP A 99 -36.63 9.33 17.74
C ASP A 99 -35.27 9.90 18.17
N LEU A 100 -34.76 9.53 19.34
CA LEU A 100 -33.48 10.03 19.87
C LEU A 100 -32.45 8.91 20.05
N PHE A 101 -31.22 9.28 19.87
CA PHE A 101 -30.05 8.51 20.31
C PHE A 101 -29.65 9.02 21.70
N GLU A 102 -29.46 8.09 22.61
CA GLU A 102 -28.92 8.31 23.97
C GLU A 102 -27.47 7.81 23.97
N LEU A 103 -26.52 8.68 24.31
CA LEU A 103 -25.10 8.34 24.39
C LEU A 103 -24.63 8.54 25.83
N LYS A 104 -24.22 7.46 26.49
CA LYS A 104 -23.55 7.53 27.78
C LYS A 104 -22.04 7.60 27.58
N THR A 105 -21.42 8.57 28.23
CA THR A 105 -19.97 8.84 28.11
C THR A 105 -19.19 8.45 29.36
N ALA A 106 -17.90 8.27 29.28
CA ALA A 106 -17.00 7.79 30.33
C ALA A 106 -16.96 8.73 31.58
N ASP A 107 -17.31 9.99 31.41
CA ASP A 107 -17.47 10.96 32.50
C ASP A 107 -18.81 10.85 33.20
N GLY A 108 -19.67 9.88 32.86
CA GLY A 108 -20.97 9.60 33.44
C GLY A 108 -22.10 10.47 32.88
N VAL A 109 -21.84 11.36 31.94
CA VAL A 109 -22.85 12.22 31.32
C VAL A 109 -23.65 11.45 30.28
N THR A 110 -24.92 11.77 30.12
CA THR A 110 -25.77 11.25 29.06
C THR A 110 -26.15 12.37 28.10
N HIS A 111 -25.87 12.18 26.83
CA HIS A 111 -26.21 13.10 25.75
C HIS A 111 -27.34 12.54 24.90
N PHE A 112 -28.24 13.42 24.42
CA PHE A 112 -29.34 13.06 23.54
C PHE A 112 -29.21 13.78 22.20
N THR A 113 -29.46 13.08 21.12
CA THR A 113 -29.41 13.67 19.77
C THR A 113 -30.40 12.98 18.81
N LYS A 114 -30.91 13.74 17.84
CA LYS A 114 -31.75 13.20 16.75
C LYS A 114 -30.94 12.45 15.68
N SER A 115 -29.71 12.83 15.50
CA SER A 115 -28.83 12.24 14.47
C SER A 115 -27.48 11.91 15.07
N LEU A 116 -26.95 10.74 14.76
CA LEU A 116 -25.64 10.27 15.22
C LEU A 116 -24.76 9.88 14.04
N LEU A 117 -23.59 10.51 13.93
CA LEU A 117 -22.53 10.09 13.01
C LEU A 117 -21.47 9.32 13.79
N VAL A 118 -21.29 8.04 13.45
CA VAL A 118 -20.24 7.18 14.01
C VAL A 118 -18.99 7.30 13.15
N ALA A 119 -17.97 7.97 13.66
CA ALA A 119 -16.70 8.23 12.97
C ALA A 119 -15.51 7.85 13.89
N THR A 120 -15.57 6.70 14.52
CA THR A 120 -14.64 6.22 15.55
C THR A 120 -13.28 5.73 14.99
N GLY A 121 -13.09 5.76 13.67
CA GLY A 121 -11.89 5.27 13.02
C GLY A 121 -11.83 3.75 12.96
N GLY A 122 -10.64 3.17 13.18
CA GLY A 122 -10.45 1.72 13.09
C GLY A 122 -11.08 0.95 14.25
N ILE A 123 -11.81 -0.12 13.96
CA ILE A 123 -12.57 -0.93 14.92
C ILE A 123 -11.73 -1.98 15.69
N ARG A 124 -10.43 -1.74 15.89
CA ARG A 124 -9.57 -2.64 16.67
C ARG A 124 -9.86 -2.59 18.17
N SER A 125 -10.17 -1.41 18.69
CA SER A 125 -10.56 -1.24 20.11
C SER A 125 -12.03 -1.54 20.30
N GLU A 126 -12.37 -2.10 21.46
CA GLU A 126 -13.74 -2.36 21.86
C GLU A 126 -14.58 -1.08 21.84
N HIS A 127 -14.06 0.01 22.39
CA HIS A 127 -14.75 1.31 22.41
C HIS A 127 -15.11 1.85 21.01
N ALA A 128 -14.32 1.54 19.98
CA ALA A 128 -14.64 1.95 18.63
C ALA A 128 -15.78 1.14 18.00
N ARG A 129 -16.07 -0.06 18.55
CA ARG A 129 -17.11 -0.98 18.07
C ARG A 129 -18.47 -0.69 18.73
N ILE A 130 -18.45 -0.28 19.99
CA ILE A 130 -19.64 -0.07 20.83
C ILE A 130 -20.77 0.66 20.09
N PRO A 131 -20.57 1.84 19.46
CA PRO A 131 -21.69 2.55 18.85
C PRO A 131 -22.42 1.77 17.76
N ALA A 132 -21.69 0.96 16.99
CA ALA A 132 -22.28 0.16 15.93
C ALA A 132 -22.95 -1.11 16.49
N GLU A 133 -22.33 -1.80 17.43
CA GLU A 133 -22.84 -3.02 18.05
C GLU A 133 -24.09 -2.75 18.91
N ASP A 134 -24.07 -1.71 19.71
CA ASP A 134 -25.20 -1.29 20.54
C ASP A 134 -26.45 -0.90 19.72
N LEU A 135 -26.22 -0.42 18.48
CA LEU A 135 -27.30 -0.12 17.54
C LEU A 135 -27.74 -1.33 16.69
N GLY A 136 -27.22 -2.53 17.01
CA GLY A 136 -27.62 -3.79 16.37
C GLY A 136 -26.91 -4.07 15.04
N HIS A 137 -25.87 -3.34 14.68
CA HIS A 137 -25.10 -3.62 13.48
C HIS A 137 -24.16 -4.81 13.68
N LYS A 138 -24.13 -5.71 12.70
CA LYS A 138 -23.16 -6.81 12.66
C LYS A 138 -21.83 -6.30 12.06
N LEU A 139 -20.78 -6.35 12.83
CA LEU A 139 -19.44 -5.99 12.39
C LEU A 139 -18.75 -7.20 11.75
N SER A 140 -18.00 -6.95 10.66
CA SER A 140 -17.05 -7.94 10.12
C SER A 140 -15.72 -7.75 10.82
N ASP A 141 -15.10 -8.85 11.25
CA ASP A 141 -13.79 -8.77 11.90
C ASP A 141 -12.75 -8.11 11.00
N PRO A 142 -12.01 -7.13 11.54
CA PRO A 142 -10.96 -6.46 10.78
C PRO A 142 -9.77 -7.38 10.58
N VAL A 143 -9.21 -7.35 9.37
CA VAL A 143 -7.95 -8.02 9.08
C VAL A 143 -6.89 -6.97 8.74
N PRO A 144 -5.62 -7.21 9.05
CA PRO A 144 -4.52 -6.35 8.64
C PRO A 144 -4.52 -6.07 7.13
N SER A 145 -4.15 -4.86 6.78
CA SER A 145 -4.03 -4.36 5.42
C SER A 145 -2.86 -3.37 5.39
N LEU A 146 -2.26 -3.13 4.23
CA LEU A 146 -1.11 -2.25 4.07
C LEU A 146 0.09 -2.67 4.94
N PHE A 147 0.47 -3.94 4.86
CA PHE A 147 1.59 -4.50 5.61
C PHE A 147 2.72 -4.99 4.69
N THR A 148 3.91 -5.09 5.26
CA THR A 148 5.11 -5.66 4.62
C THR A 148 5.05 -7.19 4.62
N PHE A 149 5.76 -7.84 3.70
CA PHE A 149 5.86 -9.29 3.66
C PHE A 149 7.16 -9.76 4.32
N LYS A 150 7.02 -10.60 5.35
CA LYS A 150 8.17 -11.25 5.99
C LYS A 150 8.66 -12.40 5.12
N ILE A 151 9.93 -12.35 4.72
CA ILE A 151 10.58 -13.34 3.86
C ILE A 151 11.98 -13.61 4.40
N GLU A 152 12.25 -14.85 4.75
CA GLU A 152 13.57 -15.33 5.14
C GLU A 152 14.16 -16.12 3.97
N ASP A 153 14.89 -15.44 3.10
CA ASP A 153 15.50 -16.03 1.91
C ASP A 153 16.88 -15.41 1.67
N TYR A 154 17.88 -16.25 1.45
CA TYR A 154 19.27 -15.80 1.24
C TYR A 154 19.41 -14.84 0.06
N ARG A 155 18.54 -14.92 -0.94
CA ARG A 155 18.55 -14.02 -2.10
C ARG A 155 18.28 -12.56 -1.74
N LEU A 156 17.71 -12.30 -0.57
CA LEU A 156 17.46 -10.94 -0.05
C LEU A 156 18.50 -10.49 0.97
N HIS A 157 19.37 -11.38 1.44
CA HIS A 157 20.38 -11.06 2.46
C HIS A 157 21.36 -10.00 1.93
N GLY A 158 21.68 -9.02 2.77
CA GLY A 158 22.60 -7.94 2.43
C GLY A 158 22.06 -6.93 1.41
N LEU A 159 20.76 -7.01 1.06
CA LEU A 159 20.12 -6.08 0.12
C LEU A 159 19.14 -5.07 0.76
N PRO A 160 18.99 -4.93 2.11
CA PRO A 160 18.12 -3.90 2.64
C PRO A 160 18.43 -2.52 2.07
N GLY A 161 17.37 -1.77 1.76
CA GLY A 161 17.45 -0.46 1.11
C GLY A 161 17.51 -0.51 -0.42
N VAL A 162 17.65 -1.68 -1.03
CA VAL A 162 17.55 -1.82 -2.49
C VAL A 162 16.10 -1.64 -2.92
N SER A 163 15.86 -0.74 -3.86
CA SER A 163 14.56 -0.49 -4.47
C SER A 163 14.59 -0.84 -5.94
N VAL A 164 13.51 -1.46 -6.42
CA VAL A 164 13.23 -1.69 -7.84
C VAL A 164 12.04 -0.82 -8.22
N PRO A 165 12.18 0.10 -9.18
CA PRO A 165 11.13 1.09 -9.46
C PRO A 165 9.85 0.51 -10.02
N ASN A 166 9.93 -0.63 -10.71
CA ASN A 166 8.78 -1.25 -11.34
C ASN A 166 8.90 -2.77 -11.31
N ALA A 167 8.45 -3.39 -10.22
CA ALA A 167 8.35 -4.84 -10.09
C ALA A 167 6.89 -5.29 -10.12
N SER A 168 6.62 -6.50 -10.62
CA SER A 168 5.31 -7.13 -10.52
C SER A 168 5.35 -8.23 -9.45
N LEU A 169 4.30 -8.30 -8.66
CA LEU A 169 4.08 -9.27 -7.59
C LEU A 169 2.82 -10.08 -7.87
N ARG A 170 2.91 -11.40 -7.75
CA ARG A 170 1.76 -12.29 -7.93
C ARG A 170 1.64 -13.31 -6.80
N THR A 171 0.44 -13.47 -6.25
CA THR A 171 0.09 -14.55 -5.34
C THR A 171 -1.39 -14.91 -5.49
N GLY A 172 -1.67 -16.16 -5.86
CA GLY A 172 -3.03 -16.59 -6.22
C GLY A 172 -3.62 -15.74 -7.36
N LYS A 173 -4.72 -15.04 -7.06
CA LYS A 173 -5.39 -14.13 -8.01
C LYS A 173 -4.97 -12.67 -7.84
N ILE A 174 -4.10 -12.39 -6.89
CA ILE A 174 -3.64 -11.04 -6.59
C ILE A 174 -2.43 -10.76 -7.47
N GLU A 175 -2.53 -9.71 -8.25
CA GLU A 175 -1.42 -9.20 -9.05
C GLU A 175 -1.29 -7.69 -8.84
N THR A 176 -0.09 -7.21 -8.59
CA THR A 176 0.20 -5.80 -8.38
C THR A 176 1.54 -5.43 -8.98
N GLN A 177 1.65 -4.19 -9.43
CA GLN A 177 2.86 -3.66 -10.04
C GLN A 177 3.20 -2.30 -9.44
N GLY A 178 4.48 -1.99 -9.36
CA GLY A 178 4.99 -0.72 -8.87
C GLY A 178 6.34 -0.83 -8.16
N PRO A 179 6.75 0.22 -7.47
CA PRO A 179 8.00 0.21 -6.70
C PRO A 179 7.99 -0.85 -5.61
N LEU A 180 9.09 -1.60 -5.52
CA LEU A 180 9.33 -2.65 -4.55
C LEU A 180 10.59 -2.32 -3.75
N LEU A 181 10.54 -2.45 -2.43
CA LEU A 181 11.65 -2.17 -1.52
C LEU A 181 12.03 -3.44 -0.76
N ILE A 182 13.30 -3.80 -0.80
CA ILE A 182 13.87 -4.86 0.06
C ILE A 182 14.18 -4.26 1.43
N THR A 183 13.70 -4.92 2.48
CA THR A 183 13.90 -4.51 3.88
C THR A 183 14.69 -5.58 4.65
N HIS A 184 14.99 -5.33 5.91
CA HIS A 184 15.71 -6.28 6.78
C HIS A 184 14.97 -7.60 7.03
N TRP A 185 13.64 -7.61 6.88
CA TRP A 185 12.79 -8.80 7.11
C TRP A 185 12.02 -9.29 5.88
N GLY A 186 12.26 -8.70 4.72
CA GLY A 186 11.60 -9.13 3.49
C GLY A 186 11.28 -7.97 2.56
N LEU A 187 10.02 -7.78 2.18
CA LEU A 187 9.61 -6.85 1.14
C LEU A 187 8.60 -5.82 1.62
N SER A 188 8.76 -4.60 1.14
CA SER A 188 7.87 -3.46 1.32
C SER A 188 7.74 -2.66 0.01
N GLY A 189 7.23 -1.45 0.09
CA GLY A 189 7.02 -0.56 -1.05
C GLY A 189 5.61 -0.65 -1.62
N PRO A 190 5.24 0.27 -2.51
CA PRO A 190 3.89 0.42 -3.04
C PRO A 190 3.29 -0.87 -3.61
N ALA A 191 4.06 -1.66 -4.37
CA ALA A 191 3.59 -2.93 -4.93
C ALA A 191 3.19 -3.92 -3.82
N THR A 192 4.01 -4.07 -2.76
CA THR A 192 3.74 -4.95 -1.61
C THR A 192 2.54 -4.46 -0.81
N LEU A 193 2.48 -3.16 -0.51
CA LEU A 193 1.37 -2.58 0.25
C LEU A 193 0.04 -2.74 -0.50
N LYS A 194 0.05 -2.54 -1.81
CA LYS A 194 -1.12 -2.78 -2.66
C LYS A 194 -1.53 -4.26 -2.64
N ALA A 195 -0.58 -5.19 -2.82
CA ALA A 195 -0.85 -6.62 -2.76
C ALA A 195 -1.46 -7.03 -1.40
N SER A 196 -0.93 -6.51 -0.30
CA SER A 196 -1.44 -6.77 1.04
C SER A 196 -2.85 -6.23 1.28
N ALA A 197 -3.20 -5.09 0.66
CA ALA A 197 -4.54 -4.49 0.77
C ALA A 197 -5.58 -5.24 -0.05
N TRP A 198 -5.28 -5.56 -1.31
CA TRP A 198 -6.17 -6.32 -2.19
C TRP A 198 -6.38 -7.74 -1.69
N GLY A 199 -5.30 -8.39 -1.24
CA GLY A 199 -5.30 -9.75 -0.72
C GLY A 199 -5.65 -9.88 0.76
N ALA A 200 -5.93 -8.82 1.50
CA ALA A 200 -5.99 -8.82 2.95
C ALA A 200 -6.77 -10.00 3.56
N ARG A 201 -7.97 -10.31 3.04
CA ARG A 201 -8.79 -11.41 3.55
C ARG A 201 -8.31 -12.80 3.13
N GLU A 202 -7.77 -12.94 1.93
CA GLU A 202 -7.23 -14.21 1.43
C GLU A 202 -5.93 -14.55 2.17
N LEU A 203 -5.04 -13.57 2.31
CA LEU A 203 -3.77 -13.73 3.02
C LEU A 203 -3.97 -13.99 4.52
N SER A 204 -5.01 -13.40 5.13
CA SER A 204 -5.37 -13.67 6.51
C SER A 204 -5.84 -15.12 6.72
N LYS A 205 -6.53 -15.74 5.75
CA LYS A 205 -6.98 -17.14 5.86
C LYS A 205 -5.83 -18.14 5.87
N SER A 206 -4.71 -17.81 5.24
CA SER A 206 -3.48 -18.62 5.24
C SER A 206 -2.54 -18.26 6.39
N ASP A 207 -3.01 -17.49 7.36
CA ASP A 207 -2.18 -16.91 8.43
C ASP A 207 -0.89 -16.26 7.89
N TYR A 208 -1.03 -15.57 6.75
CA TYR A 208 0.04 -14.86 6.05
C TYR A 208 1.20 -15.76 5.59
N HIS A 209 0.95 -17.07 5.40
CA HIS A 209 1.90 -18.01 4.82
C HIS A 209 1.48 -18.32 3.38
N PHE A 210 2.27 -17.90 2.41
CA PHE A 210 1.96 -18.08 0.99
C PHE A 210 3.21 -17.99 0.10
N THR A 211 3.07 -18.43 -1.14
CA THR A 211 4.11 -18.24 -2.15
C THR A 211 3.86 -16.93 -2.90
N LEU A 212 4.88 -16.09 -2.94
CA LEU A 212 4.92 -14.86 -3.72
C LEU A 212 5.82 -15.06 -4.94
N GLU A 213 5.32 -14.77 -6.12
CA GLU A 213 6.10 -14.70 -7.33
C GLU A 213 6.44 -13.24 -7.63
N ILE A 214 7.70 -12.98 -7.91
CA ILE A 214 8.22 -11.65 -8.20
C ILE A 214 8.78 -11.61 -9.60
N ASN A 215 8.30 -10.68 -10.40
CA ASN A 215 8.94 -10.26 -11.62
C ASN A 215 9.68 -8.93 -11.35
N TRP A 216 10.99 -9.00 -11.22
CA TRP A 216 11.82 -7.84 -10.93
C TRP A 216 11.88 -6.84 -12.08
N THR A 217 11.56 -7.26 -13.29
CA THR A 217 11.57 -6.42 -14.49
C THR A 217 10.23 -5.70 -14.73
N GLY A 218 9.20 -6.14 -14.04
CA GLY A 218 7.83 -5.64 -14.15
C GLY A 218 7.01 -6.23 -15.29
N SER A 219 7.61 -6.51 -16.45
CA SER A 219 6.84 -6.93 -17.64
C SER A 219 7.51 -7.98 -18.52
N GLU A 220 8.84 -8.18 -18.39
CA GLU A 220 9.54 -9.19 -19.20
C GLU A 220 9.11 -10.61 -18.78
N ASN A 221 9.14 -11.53 -19.73
CA ASN A 221 9.00 -12.95 -19.46
C ASN A 221 10.35 -13.67 -19.64
N PRO A 222 10.50 -14.93 -19.20
CA PRO A 222 11.77 -15.66 -19.35
C PRO A 222 12.27 -15.73 -20.78
N ASP A 223 11.38 -15.97 -21.75
CA ASP A 223 11.77 -16.10 -23.17
C ASP A 223 12.28 -14.76 -23.73
N SER A 224 11.69 -13.64 -23.34
CA SER A 224 12.16 -12.30 -23.76
C SER A 224 13.52 -11.97 -23.17
N LEU A 225 13.76 -12.39 -21.93
CA LEU A 225 15.06 -12.22 -21.27
C LEU A 225 16.15 -13.09 -21.89
N GLU A 226 15.85 -14.35 -22.22
CA GLU A 226 16.80 -15.22 -22.92
C GLU A 226 17.21 -14.63 -24.27
N ARG A 227 16.28 -14.07 -25.04
CA ARG A 227 16.62 -13.35 -26.29
C ARG A 227 17.54 -12.17 -26.04
N LYS A 228 17.30 -11.36 -24.99
CA LYS A 228 18.20 -10.27 -24.61
C LYS A 228 19.59 -10.77 -24.21
N PHE A 229 19.68 -11.93 -23.54
CA PHE A 229 20.97 -12.53 -23.19
C PHE A 229 21.70 -13.03 -24.42
N ASP A 230 21.01 -13.57 -25.42
CA ASP A 230 21.61 -13.97 -26.70
C ASP A 230 22.09 -12.76 -27.53
N GLU A 231 21.41 -11.62 -27.45
CA GLU A 231 21.87 -10.35 -28.02
C GLU A 231 23.15 -9.90 -27.33
N GLN A 232 23.20 -9.92 -25.99
CA GLN A 232 24.39 -9.59 -25.23
C GLN A 232 25.56 -10.52 -25.55
N ARG A 233 25.29 -11.82 -25.78
CA ARG A 233 26.33 -12.78 -26.21
C ARG A 233 26.92 -12.42 -27.56
N ARG A 234 26.08 -11.99 -28.51
CA ARG A 234 26.53 -11.61 -29.88
C ARG A 234 27.30 -10.30 -29.88
N GLU A 235 26.79 -9.28 -29.17
CA GLU A 235 27.36 -7.93 -29.24
C GLU A 235 28.50 -7.72 -28.23
N TYR A 236 28.40 -8.32 -27.08
CA TYR A 236 29.26 -8.06 -25.92
C TYR A 236 29.86 -9.34 -25.31
N GLY A 237 30.09 -10.38 -26.10
CA GLY A 237 30.48 -11.71 -25.64
C GLY A 237 31.65 -11.75 -24.65
N LYS A 238 32.63 -10.83 -24.78
CA LYS A 238 33.80 -10.73 -23.88
C LYS A 238 33.49 -10.03 -22.53
N ARG A 239 32.35 -9.35 -22.39
CA ARG A 239 31.99 -8.67 -21.15
C ARG A 239 31.51 -9.67 -20.11
N LYS A 240 31.82 -9.39 -18.84
CA LYS A 240 31.40 -10.20 -17.70
C LYS A 240 29.92 -9.97 -17.39
N VAL A 241 29.17 -11.04 -17.21
CA VAL A 241 27.72 -11.01 -16.92
C VAL A 241 27.43 -10.29 -15.61
N ALA A 242 28.12 -10.66 -14.52
CA ALA A 242 27.85 -10.13 -13.18
C ALA A 242 28.23 -8.64 -13.00
N LYS A 243 29.00 -8.05 -13.92
CA LYS A 243 29.54 -6.70 -13.74
C LYS A 243 28.48 -5.60 -13.81
N ARG A 244 27.45 -5.78 -14.64
CA ARG A 244 26.40 -4.76 -14.85
C ARG A 244 25.09 -5.41 -15.28
N SER A 245 23.99 -4.98 -14.65
CA SER A 245 22.66 -5.32 -15.12
C SER A 245 22.42 -4.79 -16.54
N ILE A 246 21.77 -5.60 -17.35
CA ILE A 246 21.23 -5.20 -18.66
C ILE A 246 19.75 -4.82 -18.58
N ILE A 247 19.17 -4.92 -17.39
CA ILE A 247 17.77 -4.59 -17.12
C ILE A 247 17.74 -3.27 -16.36
N ASP A 248 17.01 -2.31 -16.89
CA ASP A 248 16.84 -1.02 -16.27
C ASP A 248 16.10 -1.16 -14.92
N GLY A 249 16.48 -0.33 -13.97
CA GLY A 249 15.90 -0.36 -12.62
C GLY A 249 16.44 -1.47 -11.70
N ILE A 250 17.19 -2.44 -12.19
CA ILE A 250 17.88 -3.44 -11.37
C ILE A 250 19.23 -2.89 -10.92
N THR A 251 19.37 -2.66 -9.61
CA THR A 251 20.63 -2.19 -9.03
C THR A 251 21.74 -3.23 -9.15
N HIS A 252 22.99 -2.79 -9.14
CA HIS A 252 24.15 -3.69 -9.23
C HIS A 252 24.15 -4.76 -8.11
N ARG A 253 23.80 -4.40 -6.89
CA ARG A 253 23.73 -5.33 -5.75
C ARG A 253 22.70 -6.45 -5.97
N LEU A 254 21.51 -6.09 -6.46
CA LEU A 254 20.48 -7.09 -6.77
C LEU A 254 20.90 -7.96 -7.96
N TRP A 255 21.45 -7.35 -9.01
CA TRP A 255 21.94 -8.08 -10.16
C TRP A 255 23.00 -9.11 -9.80
N GLN A 256 23.99 -8.74 -8.99
CA GLN A 256 25.01 -9.66 -8.51
C GLN A 256 24.37 -10.84 -7.75
N ARG A 257 23.42 -10.57 -6.84
CA ARG A 257 22.75 -11.63 -6.09
C ARG A 257 21.97 -12.58 -7.03
N LEU A 258 21.29 -12.08 -8.05
CA LEU A 258 20.55 -12.91 -9.01
C LEU A 258 21.50 -13.74 -9.87
N THR A 259 22.64 -13.16 -10.28
CA THR A 259 23.67 -13.91 -11.04
C THR A 259 24.37 -14.97 -10.17
N GLU A 260 24.67 -14.69 -8.91
CA GLU A 260 25.17 -15.68 -7.94
C GLU A 260 24.19 -16.85 -7.77
N THR A 261 22.89 -16.56 -7.65
CA THR A 261 21.83 -17.58 -7.54
C THR A 261 21.80 -18.49 -8.77
N ALA A 262 22.05 -17.92 -9.95
CA ALA A 262 22.20 -18.67 -11.22
C ALA A 262 23.57 -19.35 -11.38
N LYS A 263 24.40 -19.39 -10.32
CA LYS A 263 25.77 -19.95 -10.34
C LYS A 263 26.66 -19.32 -11.42
N ILE A 264 26.43 -18.05 -11.72
CA ILE A 264 27.26 -17.26 -12.63
C ILE A 264 28.37 -16.62 -11.81
N THR A 265 29.62 -16.95 -12.14
CA THR A 265 30.79 -16.41 -11.42
C THR A 265 31.17 -15.02 -11.91
N GLU A 266 31.97 -14.29 -11.14
CA GLU A 266 32.48 -12.98 -11.54
C GLU A 266 33.33 -13.04 -12.81
N SER A 267 33.93 -14.19 -13.16
CA SER A 267 34.72 -14.40 -14.38
C SER A 267 33.87 -14.76 -15.60
N THR A 268 32.64 -15.21 -15.40
CA THR A 268 31.75 -15.65 -16.50
C THR A 268 31.44 -14.49 -17.45
N THR A 269 31.77 -14.68 -18.74
CA THR A 269 31.43 -13.73 -19.79
C THR A 269 30.15 -14.12 -20.50
N TRP A 270 29.53 -13.19 -21.22
CA TRP A 270 28.33 -13.48 -22.01
C TRP A 270 28.53 -14.62 -23.01
N ALA A 271 29.72 -14.72 -23.64
CA ALA A 271 30.05 -15.82 -24.54
C ALA A 271 30.06 -17.18 -23.83
N ASN A 272 30.47 -17.21 -22.55
CA ASN A 272 30.63 -18.45 -21.78
C ASN A 272 29.39 -18.74 -20.86
N LEU A 273 28.36 -17.93 -20.95
CA LEU A 273 27.11 -18.17 -20.21
C LEU A 273 26.43 -19.44 -20.75
N THR A 274 26.30 -20.45 -19.92
CA THR A 274 25.65 -21.71 -20.31
C THR A 274 24.15 -21.51 -20.49
N ARG A 275 23.50 -22.42 -21.23
CA ARG A 275 22.06 -22.39 -21.43
C ARG A 275 21.31 -22.50 -20.09
N ASP A 276 21.71 -23.40 -19.21
CA ASP A 276 21.08 -23.60 -17.90
C ASP A 276 21.18 -22.34 -17.03
N GLN A 277 22.35 -21.68 -17.04
CA GLN A 277 22.54 -20.41 -16.33
C GLN A 277 21.66 -19.30 -16.90
N SER A 278 21.56 -19.22 -18.23
CA SER A 278 20.71 -18.26 -18.93
C SER A 278 19.24 -18.44 -18.56
N THR A 279 18.72 -19.66 -18.71
CA THR A 279 17.34 -20.00 -18.38
C THR A 279 17.04 -19.76 -16.90
N TYR A 280 17.95 -20.18 -16.00
CA TYR A 280 17.75 -19.96 -14.57
C TYR A 280 17.72 -18.46 -14.21
N LEU A 281 18.66 -17.67 -14.74
CA LEU A 281 18.69 -16.22 -14.51
C LEU A 281 17.45 -15.53 -15.08
N ALA A 282 16.97 -15.95 -16.24
CA ALA A 282 15.73 -15.42 -16.82
C ALA A 282 14.51 -15.69 -15.92
N HIS A 283 14.41 -16.90 -15.37
CA HIS A 283 13.37 -17.24 -14.41
C HIS A 283 13.50 -16.49 -13.09
N GLU A 284 14.70 -16.33 -12.54
CA GLU A 284 14.91 -15.54 -11.32
C GLU A 284 14.60 -14.05 -11.52
N LEU A 285 14.75 -13.53 -12.70
CA LEU A 285 14.36 -12.16 -13.03
C LEU A 285 12.85 -11.98 -13.21
N ALA A 286 12.19 -12.91 -13.90
CA ALA A 286 10.80 -12.74 -14.35
C ALA A 286 9.77 -13.49 -13.51
N ALA A 287 10.17 -14.52 -12.73
CA ALA A 287 9.25 -15.41 -12.03
C ALA A 287 9.83 -15.99 -10.72
N ALA A 288 10.64 -15.22 -10.02
CA ALA A 288 11.27 -15.65 -8.77
C ALA A 288 10.21 -15.95 -7.70
N LYS A 289 10.27 -17.15 -7.13
CA LYS A 289 9.33 -17.57 -6.08
C LYS A 289 9.95 -17.46 -4.70
N PHE A 290 9.22 -16.81 -3.79
CA PHE A 290 9.59 -16.62 -2.40
C PHE A 290 8.50 -17.15 -1.48
N LYS A 291 8.89 -17.68 -0.33
CA LYS A 291 7.97 -18.08 0.73
C LYS A 291 7.78 -16.89 1.69
N VAL A 292 6.58 -16.34 1.74
CA VAL A 292 6.18 -15.38 2.76
C VAL A 292 5.78 -16.15 4.01
N THR A 293 6.31 -15.74 5.16
CA THR A 293 6.14 -16.41 6.47
C THR A 293 5.46 -15.52 7.50
N GLY A 294 4.94 -14.37 7.08
CA GLY A 294 4.26 -13.44 7.98
C GLY A 294 4.16 -12.02 7.41
N LYS A 295 3.80 -11.10 8.28
CA LYS A 295 3.56 -9.68 7.99
C LYS A 295 4.33 -8.79 8.96
#